data_8291359d90413fcae56e04a5970be0f6
#
_entry.id   8291359d90413fcae56e04a5970be0f6
#
_cell.length_a   1.000
_cell.length_b   1.000
_cell.length_c   1.000
_cell.angle_alpha   90.00
_cell.angle_beta   90.00
_cell.angle_gamma   90.00
#
_symmetry.space_group_name_H-M   'P 1'
#
loop_
_entity.id
_entity.type
_entity.pdbx_description
1 polymer ?
#
loop_
_entity_poly.entity_id
_entity_poly.type
_entity_poly.pdbx_seq_one_letter_code
_entity_poly.pdbx_strand_id
1 'polypeptide(L)'
;MADTDNIKRNKRQETVFYRRRIGDWLRRYAIELVIITAAVVFGIVTTVITTNARKVFREAKDIRTALKFVGTQYYGGNSTIFDPSDPTGLADGAASIIADVSTHNGQVFLYAWDDKENIPLRFEYKKGSYIVSYTADIYDGKETEDGVEYQMMGRWDVKYSFDVLKYESE
;
A
#
# COMPACT_ATOMS: atom_id res chain seq x y z
N MET A 1 56.63 -26.98 -37.62
CA MET A 1 55.18 -26.83 -37.91
C MET A 1 54.30 -27.75 -37.06
N ALA A 2 54.84 -28.75 -36.38
CA ALA A 2 54.08 -29.68 -35.53
C ALA A 2 53.75 -29.16 -34.11
N ASP A 3 54.45 -28.14 -33.64
CA ASP A 3 54.33 -27.65 -32.25
C ASP A 3 53.14 -26.70 -32.03
N THR A 4 52.77 -25.96 -33.04
CA THR A 4 51.60 -25.00 -33.00
C THR A 4 50.25 -25.72 -33.04
N ASP A 5 50.18 -26.89 -33.62
CA ASP A 5 48.95 -27.69 -33.67
C ASP A 5 48.67 -28.42 -32.34
N ASN A 6 49.71 -28.82 -31.64
CA ASN A 6 49.60 -29.39 -30.31
C ASN A 6 49.13 -28.39 -29.26
N ILE A 7 49.59 -27.14 -29.32
CA ILE A 7 49.16 -26.04 -28.43
C ILE A 7 47.70 -25.69 -28.67
N LYS A 8 47.25 -25.64 -29.93
CA LYS A 8 45.84 -25.40 -30.27
C LYS A 8 44.91 -26.52 -29.84
N ARG A 9 45.37 -27.77 -29.93
CA ARG A 9 44.62 -28.95 -29.49
C ARG A 9 44.45 -28.99 -27.97
N ASN A 10 45.47 -28.65 -27.21
CA ASN A 10 45.45 -28.60 -25.76
C ASN A 10 44.50 -27.47 -25.26
N LYS A 11 44.56 -26.28 -25.84
CA LYS A 11 43.63 -25.18 -25.51
C LYS A 11 42.17 -25.52 -25.82
N ARG A 12 41.88 -26.26 -26.90
CA ARG A 12 40.53 -26.72 -27.22
C ARG A 12 40.04 -27.77 -26.23
N GLN A 13 40.88 -28.66 -25.76
CA GLN A 13 40.50 -29.66 -24.77
C GLN A 13 40.24 -29.02 -23.41
N GLU A 14 41.04 -28.05 -22.95
CA GLU A 14 40.80 -27.31 -21.71
C GLU A 14 39.50 -26.56 -21.73
N THR A 15 39.18 -25.86 -22.82
CA THR A 15 37.91 -25.10 -22.92
C THR A 15 36.67 -25.99 -22.94
N VAL A 16 36.76 -27.18 -23.56
CA VAL A 16 35.68 -28.18 -23.55
C VAL A 16 35.52 -28.81 -22.15
N PHE A 17 36.60 -29.01 -21.43
CA PHE A 17 36.60 -29.60 -20.09
C PHE A 17 35.98 -28.60 -19.07
N TYR A 18 36.32 -27.32 -19.15
CA TYR A 18 35.71 -26.25 -18.30
C TYR A 18 34.22 -26.12 -18.59
N ARG A 19 33.81 -26.14 -19.85
CA ARG A 19 32.40 -26.02 -20.23
C ARG A 19 31.55 -27.21 -19.75
N ARG A 20 32.09 -28.40 -19.74
CA ARG A 20 31.42 -29.61 -19.23
C ARG A 20 31.29 -29.58 -17.71
N ARG A 21 32.30 -29.15 -16.97
CA ARG A 21 32.29 -29.05 -15.52
C ARG A 21 31.27 -28.01 -15.01
N ILE A 22 31.16 -26.87 -15.67
CA ILE A 22 30.20 -25.85 -15.32
C ILE A 22 28.76 -26.34 -15.62
N GLY A 23 28.54 -27.02 -16.73
CA GLY A 23 27.24 -27.60 -17.06
C GLY A 23 26.76 -28.67 -16.08
N ASP A 24 27.65 -29.55 -15.64
CA ASP A 24 27.33 -30.60 -14.67
C ASP A 24 27.10 -30.03 -13.26
N TRP A 25 27.85 -28.99 -12.87
CA TRP A 25 27.66 -28.29 -11.63
C TRP A 25 26.31 -27.53 -11.63
N LEU A 26 25.99 -26.77 -12.69
CA LEU A 26 24.71 -26.08 -12.86
C LEU A 26 23.53 -27.06 -12.82
N ARG A 27 23.66 -28.24 -13.44
CA ARG A 27 22.62 -29.27 -13.46
C ARG A 27 22.37 -29.87 -12.08
N ARG A 28 23.43 -30.01 -11.27
CA ARG A 28 23.34 -30.58 -9.91
C ARG A 28 22.70 -29.60 -8.92
N TYR A 29 22.99 -28.32 -9.06
CA TYR A 29 22.52 -27.27 -8.14
C TYR A 29 21.36 -26.40 -8.72
N ALA A 30 20.89 -26.72 -9.92
CA ALA A 30 19.84 -25.94 -10.58
C ALA A 30 18.57 -25.80 -9.73
N ILE A 31 18.14 -26.88 -9.08
CA ILE A 31 16.94 -26.89 -8.24
C ILE A 31 17.15 -26.01 -7.00
N GLU A 32 18.28 -26.14 -6.33
CA GLU A 32 18.62 -25.34 -5.15
C GLU A 32 18.70 -23.85 -5.50
N LEU A 33 19.28 -23.52 -6.65
CA LEU A 33 19.44 -22.16 -7.14
C LEU A 33 18.07 -21.53 -7.49
N VAL A 34 17.16 -22.31 -8.06
CA VAL A 34 15.77 -21.87 -8.32
C VAL A 34 15.03 -21.59 -7.01
N ILE A 35 15.16 -22.47 -6.01
CA ILE A 35 14.50 -22.29 -4.71
C ILE A 35 15.04 -21.04 -4.02
N ILE A 36 16.36 -20.84 -3.98
CA ILE A 36 16.99 -19.67 -3.38
C ILE A 36 16.53 -18.38 -4.09
N THR A 37 16.54 -18.39 -5.42
CA THR A 37 16.09 -17.23 -6.21
C THR A 37 14.62 -16.91 -5.94
N ALA A 38 13.75 -17.92 -5.90
CA ALA A 38 12.35 -17.75 -5.59
C ALA A 38 12.14 -17.17 -4.18
N ALA A 39 12.87 -17.66 -3.18
CA ALA A 39 12.82 -17.16 -1.81
C ALA A 39 13.27 -15.68 -1.71
N VAL A 40 14.34 -15.31 -2.41
CA VAL A 40 14.83 -13.93 -2.45
C VAL A 40 13.81 -13.01 -3.13
N VAL A 41 13.25 -13.40 -4.27
CA VAL A 41 12.22 -12.63 -4.97
C VAL A 41 10.99 -12.43 -4.07
N PHE A 42 10.52 -13.51 -3.43
CA PHE A 42 9.40 -13.45 -2.50
C PHE A 42 9.69 -12.50 -1.32
N GLY A 43 10.89 -12.56 -0.74
CA GLY A 43 11.32 -11.66 0.32
C GLY A 43 11.33 -10.19 -0.10
N ILE A 44 11.81 -9.89 -1.31
CA ILE A 44 11.80 -8.52 -1.86
C ILE A 44 10.37 -8.03 -2.05
N VAL A 45 9.51 -8.83 -2.70
CA VAL A 45 8.12 -8.47 -2.96
C VAL A 45 7.35 -8.18 -1.66
N THR A 46 7.47 -9.06 -0.67
CA THR A 46 6.80 -8.86 0.63
C THR A 46 7.30 -7.62 1.36
N THR A 47 8.61 -7.34 1.29
CA THR A 47 9.19 -6.13 1.89
C THR A 47 8.67 -4.86 1.22
N VAL A 48 8.59 -4.81 -0.11
CA VAL A 48 8.06 -3.66 -0.86
C VAL A 48 6.59 -3.44 -0.53
N ILE A 49 5.77 -4.49 -0.55
CA ILE A 49 4.34 -4.40 -0.21
C ILE A 49 4.17 -3.85 1.22
N THR A 50 4.88 -4.40 2.19
CA THR A 50 4.77 -3.97 3.59
C THR A 50 5.24 -2.52 3.80
N THR A 51 6.32 -2.12 3.14
CA THR A 51 6.84 -0.75 3.25
C THR A 51 5.86 0.26 2.65
N ASN A 52 5.29 -0.05 1.49
CA ASN A 52 4.28 0.79 0.86
C ASN A 52 2.98 0.85 1.68
N ALA A 53 2.53 -0.28 2.24
CA ALA A 53 1.38 -0.33 3.14
C ALA A 53 1.56 0.61 4.35
N ARG A 54 2.74 0.59 4.98
CA ARG A 54 3.07 1.49 6.10
C ARG A 54 3.08 2.96 5.70
N LYS A 55 3.53 3.26 4.48
CA LYS A 55 3.50 4.63 3.93
C LYS A 55 2.05 5.10 3.76
N VAL A 56 1.22 4.32 3.06
CA VAL A 56 -0.19 4.66 2.84
C VAL A 56 -0.97 4.75 4.15
N PHE A 57 -0.65 3.90 5.13
CA PHE A 57 -1.22 4.00 6.47
C PHE A 57 -0.89 5.31 7.19
N ARG A 58 0.33 5.82 7.07
CA ARG A 58 0.70 7.14 7.62
C ARG A 58 -0.05 8.25 6.91
N GLU A 59 -0.12 8.21 5.59
CA GLU A 59 -0.90 9.16 4.79
C GLU A 59 -2.39 9.15 5.21
N ALA A 60 -2.99 7.99 5.47
CA ALA A 60 -4.37 7.91 5.96
C ALA A 60 -4.56 8.56 7.34
N LYS A 61 -3.56 8.53 8.21
CA LYS A 61 -3.60 9.28 9.48
C LYS A 61 -3.56 10.79 9.24
N ASP A 62 -2.76 11.25 8.29
CA ASP A 62 -2.72 12.66 7.92
C ASP A 62 -4.04 13.09 7.29
N ILE A 63 -4.67 12.25 6.45
CA ILE A 63 -6.02 12.46 5.91
C ILE A 63 -7.05 12.59 7.03
N ARG A 64 -7.01 11.75 8.08
CA ARG A 64 -7.92 11.89 9.22
C ARG A 64 -7.78 13.26 9.89
N THR A 65 -6.56 13.74 10.03
CA THR A 65 -6.30 15.08 10.60
C THR A 65 -6.81 16.19 9.67
N ALA A 66 -6.58 16.03 8.36
CA ALA A 66 -7.09 16.96 7.35
C ALA A 66 -8.63 16.99 7.33
N LEU A 67 -9.31 15.85 7.42
CA LEU A 67 -10.76 15.76 7.53
C LEU A 67 -11.29 16.59 8.71
N LYS A 68 -10.67 16.45 9.90
CA LYS A 68 -11.06 17.25 11.08
C LYS A 68 -10.87 18.75 10.84
N PHE A 69 -9.74 19.12 10.25
CA PHE A 69 -9.44 20.52 9.96
C PHE A 69 -10.44 21.12 8.96
N VAL A 70 -10.68 20.43 7.84
CA VAL A 70 -11.63 20.87 6.81
C VAL A 70 -13.05 20.86 7.35
N GLY A 71 -13.43 19.85 8.16
CA GLY A 71 -14.72 19.81 8.85
C GLY A 71 -14.95 21.04 9.71
N THR A 72 -13.91 21.50 10.44
CA THR A 72 -14.01 22.75 11.23
C THR A 72 -14.24 23.98 10.35
N GLN A 73 -13.65 24.03 9.16
CA GLN A 73 -13.89 25.13 8.21
C GLN A 73 -15.33 25.13 7.69
N TYR A 74 -15.88 23.96 7.33
CA TYR A 74 -17.27 23.83 6.90
C TYR A 74 -18.25 24.18 8.03
N TYR A 75 -17.99 23.71 9.24
CA TYR A 75 -18.77 24.04 10.42
C TYR A 75 -18.81 25.58 10.69
N GLY A 76 -17.67 26.25 10.56
CA GLY A 76 -17.59 27.72 10.65
C GLY A 76 -18.39 28.43 9.55
N GLY A 77 -18.62 27.80 8.41
CA GLY A 77 -19.51 28.24 7.33
C GLY A 77 -20.97 27.80 7.48
N ASN A 78 -21.35 27.23 8.62
CA ASN A 78 -22.69 26.72 8.88
C ASN A 78 -23.10 25.55 7.94
N SER A 79 -22.15 24.76 7.50
CA SER A 79 -22.32 23.59 6.63
C SER A 79 -21.58 22.38 7.20
N THR A 80 -21.85 21.19 6.67
CA THR A 80 -21.13 19.96 7.05
C THR A 80 -20.21 19.52 5.91
N ILE A 81 -19.10 18.87 6.27
CA ILE A 81 -18.19 18.25 5.30
C ILE A 81 -18.78 16.96 4.70
N PHE A 82 -19.78 16.37 5.38
CA PHE A 82 -20.38 15.10 4.98
C PHE A 82 -21.62 15.32 4.12
N ASP A 83 -21.62 14.75 2.92
CA ASP A 83 -22.75 14.70 2.01
C ASP A 83 -23.06 13.25 1.62
N PRO A 84 -24.10 12.65 2.19
CA PRO A 84 -24.48 11.26 1.88
C PRO A 84 -25.00 11.06 0.45
N SER A 85 -25.30 12.13 -0.29
CA SER A 85 -25.74 12.06 -1.69
C SER A 85 -24.58 11.96 -2.67
N ASP A 86 -23.36 12.35 -2.26
CA ASP A 86 -22.16 12.21 -3.07
C ASP A 86 -21.55 10.81 -2.93
N PRO A 87 -21.09 10.17 -4.02
CA PRO A 87 -20.47 8.84 -3.98
C PRO A 87 -19.24 8.76 -3.07
N THR A 88 -18.55 9.85 -2.82
CA THR A 88 -17.41 9.92 -1.90
C THR A 88 -17.82 10.24 -0.47
N GLY A 89 -19.07 10.65 -0.25
CA GLY A 89 -19.57 11.14 1.03
C GLY A 89 -19.00 12.48 1.44
N LEU A 90 -18.34 13.22 0.54
CA LEU A 90 -17.74 14.53 0.80
C LEU A 90 -18.56 15.64 0.16
N ALA A 91 -18.75 16.73 0.89
CA ALA A 91 -19.36 17.95 0.35
C ALA A 91 -18.53 18.52 -0.81
N ASP A 92 -19.19 19.27 -1.69
CA ASP A 92 -18.55 19.87 -2.86
C ASP A 92 -17.30 20.69 -2.49
N GLY A 93 -16.22 20.46 -3.21
CA GLY A 93 -14.93 21.11 -2.97
C GLY A 93 -14.12 20.54 -1.78
N ALA A 94 -14.71 19.75 -0.89
CA ALA A 94 -14.00 19.22 0.28
C ALA A 94 -12.82 18.34 -0.09
N ALA A 95 -12.95 17.51 -1.13
CA ALA A 95 -11.90 16.61 -1.57
C ALA A 95 -10.62 17.35 -1.98
N SER A 96 -10.75 18.49 -2.69
CA SER A 96 -9.59 19.30 -3.10
C SER A 96 -8.90 19.95 -1.90
N ILE A 97 -9.66 20.47 -0.95
CA ILE A 97 -9.11 21.11 0.26
C ILE A 97 -8.39 20.06 1.12
N ILE A 98 -8.98 18.86 1.27
CA ILE A 98 -8.33 17.75 1.99
C ILE A 98 -7.00 17.37 1.33
N ALA A 99 -6.95 17.27 0.00
CA ALA A 99 -5.74 16.97 -0.73
C ALA A 99 -4.65 18.05 -0.52
N ASP A 100 -5.04 19.32 -0.55
CA ASP A 100 -4.12 20.45 -0.34
C ASP A 100 -3.57 20.47 1.09
N VAL A 101 -4.45 20.31 2.09
CA VAL A 101 -4.07 20.33 3.51
C VAL A 101 -3.19 19.14 3.87
N SER A 102 -3.53 17.94 3.40
CA SER A 102 -2.79 16.71 3.69
C SER A 102 -1.53 16.55 2.83
N THR A 103 -1.42 17.25 1.71
CA THR A 103 -0.39 17.05 0.67
C THR A 103 -0.41 15.64 0.05
N HIS A 104 -1.53 14.95 0.14
CA HIS A 104 -1.71 13.59 -0.38
C HIS A 104 -2.79 13.54 -1.46
N ASN A 105 -2.56 12.71 -2.49
CA ASN A 105 -3.38 12.65 -3.70
C ASN A 105 -4.18 11.34 -3.85
N GLY A 106 -4.44 10.62 -2.77
CA GLY A 106 -5.32 9.46 -2.77
C GLY A 106 -6.80 9.85 -2.74
N GLN A 107 -7.67 8.89 -3.03
CA GLN A 107 -9.12 9.07 -2.94
C GLN A 107 -9.59 8.86 -1.50
N VAL A 108 -10.43 9.76 -1.02
CA VAL A 108 -11.04 9.69 0.31
C VAL A 108 -12.53 9.41 0.14
N PHE A 109 -13.04 8.44 0.89
CA PHE A 109 -14.46 8.10 0.97
C PHE A 109 -14.90 8.25 2.42
N LEU A 110 -15.84 9.16 2.67
CA LEU A 110 -16.37 9.42 4.00
C LEU A 110 -17.74 8.76 4.14
N TYR A 111 -17.85 7.78 5.03
CA TYR A 111 -19.09 7.01 5.22
C TYR A 111 -19.92 7.46 6.40
N ALA A 112 -19.26 8.04 7.42
CA ALA A 112 -19.94 8.55 8.60
C ALA A 112 -19.13 9.67 9.26
N TRP A 113 -19.86 10.67 9.74
CA TRP A 113 -19.34 11.88 10.34
C TRP A 113 -20.12 12.24 11.59
N ASP A 114 -19.45 12.73 12.61
CA ASP A 114 -20.11 13.31 13.79
C ASP A 114 -20.07 14.85 13.69
N ASP A 115 -21.22 15.45 13.40
CA ASP A 115 -21.36 16.90 13.28
C ASP A 115 -21.17 17.64 14.61
N LYS A 116 -21.42 16.97 15.77
CA LYS A 116 -21.30 17.61 17.08
C LYS A 116 -19.84 17.73 17.49
N GLU A 117 -19.11 16.63 17.37
CA GLU A 117 -17.70 16.55 17.74
C GLU A 117 -16.77 16.93 16.57
N ASN A 118 -17.33 17.11 15.38
CA ASN A 118 -16.61 17.44 14.17
C ASN A 118 -15.46 16.45 13.88
N ILE A 119 -15.79 15.14 13.92
CA ILE A 119 -14.83 14.05 13.72
C ILE A 119 -15.33 13.02 12.71
N PRO A 120 -14.41 12.41 11.94
CA PRO A 120 -14.75 11.27 11.08
C PRO A 120 -15.00 10.03 11.94
N LEU A 121 -16.20 9.44 11.80
CA LEU A 121 -16.54 8.17 12.44
C LEU A 121 -16.10 6.97 11.59
N ARG A 122 -16.27 7.06 10.27
CA ARG A 122 -15.85 6.01 9.35
C ARG A 122 -15.43 6.61 8.02
N PHE A 123 -14.22 6.26 7.57
CA PHE A 123 -13.74 6.65 6.24
C PHE A 123 -12.78 5.61 5.67
N GLU A 124 -12.57 5.69 4.36
CA GLU A 124 -11.56 4.93 3.64
C GLU A 124 -10.66 5.88 2.84
N TYR A 125 -9.39 5.53 2.82
CA TYR A 125 -8.38 6.19 1.99
C TYR A 125 -7.81 5.20 1.01
N LYS A 126 -7.97 5.46 -0.30
CA LYS A 126 -7.50 4.59 -1.38
C LYS A 126 -6.34 5.24 -2.12
N LYS A 127 -5.21 4.52 -2.21
CA LYS A 127 -4.04 4.94 -2.99
C LYS A 127 -3.41 3.76 -3.71
N GLY A 128 -3.50 3.76 -5.04
CA GLY A 128 -3.09 2.62 -5.86
C GLY A 128 -3.83 1.35 -5.44
N SER A 129 -3.08 0.29 -5.15
CA SER A 129 -3.64 -1.00 -4.71
C SER A 129 -3.90 -1.09 -3.20
N TYR A 130 -3.71 -0.01 -2.45
CA TYR A 130 -3.90 0.00 -1.00
C TYR A 130 -5.20 0.71 -0.63
N ILE A 131 -5.94 0.11 0.30
CA ILE A 131 -7.12 0.68 0.92
C ILE A 131 -6.90 0.66 2.43
N VAL A 132 -6.99 1.83 3.05
CA VAL A 132 -6.91 1.98 4.50
C VAL A 132 -8.28 2.40 4.99
N SER A 133 -8.92 1.55 5.80
CA SER A 133 -10.21 1.81 6.42
C SER A 133 -10.00 2.23 7.87
N TYR A 134 -10.72 3.25 8.30
CA TYR A 134 -10.80 3.72 9.67
C TYR A 134 -12.24 3.64 10.17
N THR A 135 -12.41 3.16 11.40
CA THR A 135 -13.69 3.18 12.11
C THR A 135 -13.43 3.61 13.55
N ALA A 136 -14.09 4.67 14.00
CA ALA A 136 -14.01 5.15 15.37
C ALA A 136 -14.63 4.13 16.34
N ASP A 137 -14.07 3.96 17.53
CA ASP A 137 -14.58 3.00 18.52
C ASP A 137 -16.00 3.37 19.00
N ILE A 138 -16.33 4.67 19.04
CA ILE A 138 -17.68 5.17 19.35
C ILE A 138 -18.72 4.68 18.35
N TYR A 139 -18.34 4.54 17.06
CA TYR A 139 -19.25 4.06 16.01
C TYR A 139 -19.66 2.61 16.19
N ASP A 140 -18.78 1.79 16.77
CA ASP A 140 -19.04 0.37 17.05
C ASP A 140 -19.82 0.15 18.38
N GLY A 141 -20.27 1.23 19.04
CA GLY A 141 -21.05 1.16 20.30
C GLY A 141 -20.25 0.66 21.50
N LYS A 142 -18.94 0.75 21.45
CA LYS A 142 -18.07 0.41 22.56
C LYS A 142 -17.96 1.60 23.49
N GLU A 143 -18.84 1.65 24.49
CA GLU A 143 -18.67 2.54 25.63
C GLU A 143 -17.42 2.12 26.41
N THR A 144 -16.52 3.05 26.64
CA THR A 144 -15.34 2.81 27.47
C THR A 144 -15.77 2.93 28.93
N GLU A 145 -15.49 1.92 29.77
CA GLU A 145 -15.87 1.80 31.19
C GLU A 145 -15.41 3.00 32.07
N ASP A 146 -14.50 3.84 31.60
CA ASP A 146 -13.88 4.91 32.41
C ASP A 146 -14.35 6.34 32.09
N GLY A 147 -15.38 6.53 31.27
CA GLY A 147 -15.92 7.87 30.98
C GLY A 147 -14.91 8.85 30.35
N VAL A 148 -13.73 8.39 29.98
CA VAL A 148 -12.75 9.16 29.23
C VAL A 148 -13.06 8.98 27.76
N GLU A 149 -13.55 10.04 27.15
CA GLU A 149 -13.84 10.13 25.73
C GLU A 149 -12.56 9.86 24.92
N TYR A 150 -12.34 8.61 24.54
CA TYR A 150 -11.29 8.27 23.56
C TYR A 150 -11.72 8.64 22.13
N GLN A 151 -11.99 9.91 21.91
CA GLN A 151 -12.31 10.47 20.57
C GLN A 151 -11.20 10.23 19.54
N MET A 152 -10.04 9.76 20.00
CA MET A 152 -8.87 9.54 19.16
C MET A 152 -8.63 8.06 18.80
N MET A 153 -9.28 7.13 19.50
CA MET A 153 -9.09 5.70 19.26
C MET A 153 -10.09 5.19 18.23
N GLY A 154 -9.61 4.36 17.36
CA GLY A 154 -10.38 3.71 16.32
C GLY A 154 -9.60 2.57 15.72
N ARG A 155 -10.35 1.65 15.12
CA ARG A 155 -9.79 0.51 14.43
C ARG A 155 -9.33 0.91 13.03
N TRP A 156 -8.12 0.52 12.71
CA TRP A 156 -7.52 0.71 11.40
C TRP A 156 -7.34 -0.64 10.72
N ASP A 157 -7.70 -0.74 9.46
CA ASP A 157 -7.45 -1.91 8.63
C ASP A 157 -6.77 -1.49 7.32
N VAL A 158 -5.74 -2.23 6.92
CA VAL A 158 -4.98 -1.95 5.69
C VAL A 158 -5.11 -3.15 4.77
N LYS A 159 -5.78 -2.98 3.66
CA LYS A 159 -5.97 -3.99 2.63
C LYS A 159 -5.11 -3.70 1.43
N TYR A 160 -4.51 -4.75 0.88
CA TYR A 160 -3.84 -4.72 -0.41
C TYR A 160 -4.70 -5.46 -1.42
N SER A 161 -5.16 -4.75 -2.44
CA SER A 161 -5.94 -5.34 -3.53
C SER A 161 -5.04 -5.51 -4.73
N PHE A 162 -4.90 -6.75 -5.20
CA PHE A 162 -4.35 -7.05 -6.51
C PHE A 162 -5.41 -6.73 -7.57
N ASP A 163 -5.46 -5.49 -8.02
CA ASP A 163 -6.25 -5.08 -9.18
C ASP A 163 -5.51 -5.53 -10.44
N VAL A 164 -5.55 -6.83 -10.73
CA VAL A 164 -4.88 -7.39 -11.92
C VAL A 164 -5.69 -7.14 -13.19
N LEU A 165 -6.98 -6.79 -13.06
CA LEU A 165 -7.87 -6.59 -14.20
C LEU A 165 -8.78 -5.37 -13.92
N LYS A 166 -8.29 -4.18 -14.21
CA LYS A 166 -9.20 -3.06 -14.48
C LYS A 166 -9.69 -3.21 -15.92
N TYR A 167 -10.85 -3.78 -16.10
CA TYR A 167 -11.64 -3.52 -17.29
C TYR A 167 -12.28 -2.14 -17.09
N GLU A 168 -11.69 -1.12 -17.70
CA GLU A 168 -12.42 0.09 -18.01
C GLU A 168 -13.40 -0.30 -19.13
N SER A 169 -14.67 -0.49 -18.78
CA SER A 169 -15.73 -0.50 -19.77
C SER A 169 -15.88 0.93 -20.28
N GLU A 170 -15.49 1.15 -21.53
CA GLU A 170 -15.85 2.33 -22.32
C GLU A 170 -17.37 2.43 -22.46
#